data_0bc188be4e5ec83e3f93c96a4e14cfb3
#
_entry.id   0bc188be4e5ec83e3f93c96a4e14cfb3
#
_cell.length_a   1.000
_cell.length_b   1.000
_cell.length_c   1.000
_cell.angle_alpha   90.00
_cell.angle_beta   90.00
_cell.angle_gamma   90.00
#
_symmetry.space_group_name_H-M   'P 1'
#
loop_
_entity.id
_entity.type
_entity.pdbx_description
1 polymer ?
#
loop_
_entity_poly.entity_id
_entity_poly.type
_entity_poly.pdbx_seq_one_letter_code
_entity_poly.pdbx_strand_id
1 'polypeptide(L)' 'MIPVPVIDKRNAQVLSIAGNNANVMDMESYESFDIAIPEELDGQIKSGQIVVYWIILDDKVIKQIKQEAA' A
#
# COMPACT_ATOMS: atom_id res chain seq x y z
N MET A 1 12.14 -25.92 -14.28
CA MET A 1 11.29 -25.30 -13.27
C MET A 1 11.08 -23.83 -13.59
N ILE A 2 9.87 -23.41 -13.58
CA ILE A 2 9.56 -22.02 -13.89
C ILE A 2 9.61 -21.21 -12.61
N PRO A 3 10.41 -20.17 -12.57
CA PRO A 3 10.45 -19.33 -11.39
C PRO A 3 9.14 -18.55 -11.25
N VAL A 4 8.57 -18.66 -10.09
CA VAL A 4 7.35 -17.93 -9.79
C VAL A 4 7.77 -16.59 -9.21
N PRO A 5 7.29 -15.48 -9.78
CA PRO A 5 7.60 -14.20 -9.20
C PRO A 5 7.05 -14.12 -7.78
N VAL A 6 7.91 -13.77 -6.88
CA VAL A 6 7.53 -13.66 -5.48
C VAL A 6 6.86 -12.31 -5.28
N ILE A 7 5.59 -12.34 -4.97
CA ILE A 7 4.84 -11.14 -4.66
C ILE A 7 4.51 -11.17 -3.19
N ASP A 8 5.01 -10.20 -2.45
CA ASP A 8 4.69 -10.08 -1.05
C ASP A 8 3.50 -9.16 -0.88
N LYS A 9 2.48 -9.67 -0.23
CA LYS A 9 1.30 -8.89 0.09
C LYS A 9 1.37 -8.48 1.54
N ARG A 10 1.26 -7.19 1.77
CA ARG A 10 1.36 -6.67 3.13
C ARG A 10 0.29 -5.63 3.37
N ASN A 11 -0.04 -5.48 4.63
CA ASN A 11 -1.00 -4.47 5.05
C ASN A 11 -0.24 -3.25 5.54
N ALA A 12 -0.79 -2.08 5.21
CA ALA A 12 -0.21 -0.85 5.68
C ALA A 12 -1.32 0.14 5.97
N GLN A 13 -1.10 1.00 6.92
CA GLN A 13 -2.08 2.02 7.29
C GLN A 13 -1.67 3.34 6.66
N VAL A 14 -2.62 3.97 6.00
CA VAL A 14 -2.38 5.27 5.39
C VAL A 14 -2.33 6.33 6.48
N LEU A 15 -1.20 7.00 6.57
CA LEU A 15 -1.02 8.07 7.55
C LEU A 15 -1.44 9.41 6.99
N SER A 16 -1.02 9.69 5.75
CA SER A 16 -1.38 10.92 5.10
C SER A 16 -1.23 10.76 3.60
N ILE A 17 -1.79 11.69 2.88
CA ILE A 17 -1.75 11.68 1.43
C ILE A 17 -1.19 13.02 0.96
N ALA A 18 -0.21 12.95 0.10
CA ALA A 18 0.41 14.15 -0.47
C ALA A 18 0.48 14.00 -1.98
N GLY A 19 -0.35 14.74 -2.69
CA GLY A 19 -0.38 14.66 -4.13
C GLY A 19 -0.75 13.27 -4.61
N ASN A 20 0.14 12.66 -5.37
CA ASN A 20 -0.07 11.31 -5.90
C ASN A 20 0.56 10.24 -5.03
N ASN A 21 1.09 10.62 -3.88
CA ASN A 21 1.77 9.68 -3.00
C ASN A 21 1.00 9.57 -1.70
N ALA A 22 1.00 8.36 -1.16
CA ALA A 22 0.40 8.11 0.15
C ALA A 22 1.51 7.72 1.11
N ASN A 23 1.54 8.37 2.25
CA ASN A 23 2.47 7.98 3.30
C ASN A 23 1.78 6.91 4.13
N VAL A 24 2.35 5.73 4.12
CA VAL A 24 1.76 4.59 4.81
C VAL A 24 2.76 4.02 5.79
N MET A 25 2.25 3.31 6.76
CA MET A 25 3.09 2.63 7.73
C MET A 25 2.81 1.15 7.66
N ASP A 26 3.88 0.37 7.51
CA ASP A 26 3.76 -1.07 7.51
C ASP A 26 3.26 -1.53 8.88
N MET A 27 2.28 -2.40 8.89
CA MET A 27 1.69 -2.82 10.15
C MET A 27 2.46 -3.95 10.82
N GLU A 28 3.48 -4.47 10.15
CA GLU A 28 4.30 -5.52 10.75
C GLU A 28 5.56 -4.95 11.38
N SER A 29 6.29 -4.15 10.61
CA SER A 29 7.55 -3.60 11.09
C SER A 29 7.41 -2.16 11.57
N TYR A 30 6.25 -1.55 11.35
CA TYR A 30 5.98 -0.17 11.72
C TYR A 30 6.90 0.82 11.03
N GLU A 31 7.33 0.47 9.85
CA GLU A 31 8.12 1.37 9.05
C GLU A 31 7.21 2.23 8.17
N SER A 32 7.51 3.51 8.11
CA SER A 32 6.74 4.41 7.27
C SER A 32 7.48 4.68 5.97
N PHE A 33 6.72 4.76 4.90
CA PHE A 33 7.29 5.05 3.59
C PHE A 33 6.19 5.59 2.68
N ASP A 34 6.61 6.14 1.55
CA ASP A 34 5.67 6.66 0.57
C ASP A 34 5.42 5.64 -0.52
N ILE A 35 4.18 5.53 -0.93
CA ILE A 35 3.79 4.67 -2.04
C ILE A 35 3.02 5.51 -3.03
N ALA A 36 3.30 5.32 -4.31
CA ALA A 36 2.56 6.00 -5.35
C ALA A 36 1.14 5.46 -5.41
N ILE A 37 0.18 6.36 -5.53
CA ILE A 37 -1.22 5.99 -5.60
C ILE A 37 -1.56 5.72 -7.06
N PRO A 38 -2.05 4.51 -7.39
CA PRO A 38 -2.47 4.25 -8.76
C PRO A 38 -3.71 5.05 -9.12
N GLU A 39 -3.85 5.34 -10.39
CA GLU A 39 -4.99 6.13 -10.85
C GLU A 39 -6.32 5.48 -10.49
N GLU A 40 -6.35 4.17 -10.48
CA GLU A 40 -7.58 3.45 -10.15
C GLU A 40 -8.05 3.76 -8.74
N LEU A 41 -7.12 4.01 -7.85
CA LEU A 41 -7.44 4.23 -6.45
C LEU A 41 -7.31 5.70 -6.05
N ASP A 42 -6.94 6.54 -7.01
CA ASP A 42 -6.82 7.97 -6.75
C ASP A 42 -8.20 8.53 -6.37
N GLY A 43 -8.24 9.19 -5.24
CA GLY A 43 -9.48 9.72 -4.72
C GLY A 43 -10.24 8.74 -3.84
N GLN A 44 -9.84 7.48 -3.83
CA GLN A 44 -10.48 6.50 -2.96
C GLN A 44 -9.68 6.25 -1.69
N ILE A 45 -8.41 6.59 -1.73
CA ILE A 45 -7.54 6.39 -0.58
C ILE A 45 -7.66 7.58 0.35
N LYS A 46 -7.85 7.31 1.61
CA LYS A 46 -7.96 8.35 2.62
C LYS A 46 -7.03 8.02 3.78
N SER A 47 -6.67 9.04 4.52
CA SER A 47 -5.83 8.81 5.70
C SER A 47 -6.60 7.99 6.73
N GLY A 48 -5.89 7.10 7.39
CA GLY A 48 -6.50 6.23 8.37
C GLY A 48 -7.01 4.91 7.84
N GLN A 49 -7.00 4.74 6.52
CA GLN A 49 -7.44 3.49 5.92
C GLN A 49 -6.32 2.47 5.91
N ILE A 50 -6.72 1.20 5.86
CA ILE A 50 -5.77 0.11 5.70
C ILE A 50 -5.77 -0.28 4.23
N VAL A 51 -4.59 -0.38 3.67
CA VAL A 51 -4.44 -0.78 2.28
C VAL A 51 -3.56 -2.01 2.21
N VAL A 52 -3.79 -2.81 1.19
CA VAL A 52 -2.95 -3.95 0.91
C VAL A 52 -2.04 -3.55 -0.25
N TYR A 53 -0.77 -3.57 0.01
CA TYR A 53 0.19 -3.26 -1.04
C TYR A 53 1.01 -4.50 -1.36
N TRP A 54 1.43 -4.57 -2.59
CA TRP A 54 2.23 -5.68 -3.08
C TRP A 54 3.64 -5.19 -3.32
N ILE A 55 4.59 -5.99 -2.91
CA ILE A 55 5.99 -5.74 -3.21
C ILE A 55 6.36 -6.61 -4.39
N ILE A 56 6.58 -5.97 -5.51
CA ILE A 56 6.95 -6.67 -6.75
C ILE A 56 8.36 -6.21 -7.08
N LEU A 57 9.31 -7.14 -6.96
CA LEU A 57 10.72 -6.81 -7.10
C LEU A 57 11.06 -5.72 -6.09
N ASP A 58 11.35 -4.52 -6.56
CA ASP A 58 11.65 -3.40 -5.67
C ASP A 58 10.52 -2.38 -5.62
N ASP A 59 9.39 -2.69 -6.26
CA ASP A 59 8.28 -1.76 -6.35
C ASP A 59 7.22 -2.10 -5.33
N LYS A 60 6.69 -1.06 -4.70
CA LYS A 60 5.57 -1.19 -3.80
C LYS A 60 4.36 -0.56 -4.46
N VAL A 61 3.31 -1.34 -4.63
CA VAL A 61 2.11 -0.89 -5.34
C VAL A 61 0.89 -1.21 -4.51
N ILE A 62 0.03 -0.22 -4.33
CA ILE A 62 -1.22 -0.43 -3.63
C ILE A 62 -2.17 -1.13 -4.59
N LYS A 63 -2.65 -2.28 -4.19
CA LYS A 63 -3.56 -3.07 -5.03
C LYS A 63 -4.97 -3.07 -4.52
N GLN A 64 -5.15 -2.89 -3.24
CA GLN A 64 -6.46 -3.04 -2.65
C GLN A 64 -6.58 -2.14 -1.44
N ILE A 65 -7.77 -1.65 -1.20
CA ILE A 65 -8.05 -0.87 -0.01
C ILE A 65 -8.90 -1.73 0.89
N LYS A 66 -8.39 -2.00 2.07
CA LYS A 66 -9.17 -2.68 3.07
C LYS A 66 -9.94 -1.65 3.84
N GLN A 67 -11.20 -1.90 3.99
CA GLN A 67 -12.01 -1.00 4.77
C GLN A 67 -11.68 -1.20 6.24
N GLU A 68 -11.39 -0.10 6.91
CA GLU A 68 -11.09 -0.19 8.33
C GLU A 68 -12.35 -0.56 9.07
N ALA A 69 -12.23 -1.60 9.85
CA ALA A 69 -13.36 -2.09 10.59
C ALA A 69 -13.42 -1.48 11.99
N ALA A 70 -13.03 -0.30 12.11
CA ALA A 70 -12.88 0.34 13.42
C ALA A 70 -13.97 0.01 14.40
#